data_6ce58427935e6a438374e328130e6c08
#
_entry.id   6ce58427935e6a438374e328130e6c08
#
_cell.length_a   1.000
_cell.length_b   1.000
_cell.length_c   1.000
_cell.angle_alpha   90.00
_cell.angle_beta   90.00
_cell.angle_gamma   90.00
#
_symmetry.space_group_name_H-M   'P 1'
#
loop_
_entity.id
_entity.type
_entity.pdbx_description
1 polymer ?
#
loop_
_entity_poly.entity_id
_entity_poly.type
_entity_poly.pdbx_seq_one_letter_code
_entity_poly.pdbx_strand_id
1 'polypeptide(L)'
;ELETVQQLEHLAASQLAQIAVPGFFMISAYLFYRNFQLNSLFSKWRSRSRTILLPYLLWNSLYYGAYAAATRIPAICQIIGKPPVPLTAGEFLKALLHYGYNPVFWYLFQLILLILLAPVLYVLLKKNVRGLLFLLFLILCLWKGVSFPWLNLDALFYYSAAAFFALRREQLGNYLERRPAESLK
;
A
#
# COMPACT_ATOMS: atom_id res chain seq x y z
N GLU A 1 27.58 23.52 -10.92
CA GLU A 1 26.53 23.05 -11.87
C GLU A 1 26.17 21.58 -11.65
N LEU A 2 27.10 20.66 -11.46
CA LEU A 2 26.85 19.23 -11.19
C LEU A 2 26.12 19.01 -9.84
N GLU A 3 26.50 19.75 -8.80
CA GLU A 3 25.84 19.65 -7.49
C GLU A 3 24.38 20.16 -7.52
N THR A 4 24.11 21.21 -8.28
CA THR A 4 22.74 21.73 -8.44
C THR A 4 21.85 20.76 -9.23
N VAL A 5 22.39 20.08 -10.25
CA VAL A 5 21.65 19.06 -10.99
C VAL A 5 21.36 17.86 -10.10
N GLN A 6 22.33 17.37 -9.33
CA GLN A 6 22.14 16.26 -8.39
C GLN A 6 21.13 16.61 -7.28
N GLN A 7 21.14 17.85 -6.76
CA GLN A 7 20.14 18.31 -5.79
C GLN A 7 18.75 18.37 -6.39
N LEU A 8 18.60 18.84 -7.64
CA LEU A 8 17.32 18.88 -8.34
C LEU A 8 16.79 17.47 -8.63
N GLU A 9 17.64 16.56 -9.08
CA GLU A 9 17.28 15.16 -9.29
C GLU A 9 16.83 14.48 -7.99
N HIS A 10 17.56 14.71 -6.90
CA HIS A 10 17.22 14.15 -5.59
C HIS A 10 15.88 14.73 -5.06
N LEU A 11 15.67 16.03 -5.22
CA LEU A 11 14.42 16.68 -4.85
C LEU A 11 13.26 16.16 -5.72
N ALA A 12 13.44 16.09 -7.04
CA ALA A 12 12.42 15.58 -7.94
C ALA A 12 12.08 14.12 -7.64
N ALA A 13 13.08 13.26 -7.46
CA ALA A 13 12.88 11.85 -7.12
C ALA A 13 12.16 11.67 -5.77
N SER A 14 12.54 12.44 -4.75
CA SER A 14 11.90 12.38 -3.44
C SER A 14 10.44 12.86 -3.47
N GLN A 15 10.14 13.94 -4.20
CA GLN A 15 8.77 14.48 -4.36
C GLN A 15 7.89 13.50 -5.15
N LEU A 16 8.41 12.93 -6.24
CA LEU A 16 7.68 11.93 -7.02
C LEU A 16 7.40 10.66 -6.20
N ALA A 17 8.36 10.19 -5.41
CA ALA A 17 8.16 9.04 -4.54
C ALA A 17 7.10 9.30 -3.46
N GLN A 18 7.06 10.52 -2.89
CA GLN A 18 6.06 10.91 -1.91
C GLN A 18 4.64 10.93 -2.46
N ILE A 19 4.46 11.22 -3.76
CA ILE A 19 3.15 11.23 -4.42
C ILE A 19 2.79 9.84 -4.96
N ALA A 20 3.78 9.09 -5.46
CA ALA A 20 3.56 7.81 -6.10
C ALA A 20 2.97 6.75 -5.17
N VAL A 21 3.44 6.67 -3.93
CA VAL A 21 2.98 5.68 -2.94
C VAL A 21 1.53 5.92 -2.52
N PRO A 22 1.11 7.14 -2.10
CA PRO A 22 -0.29 7.46 -1.89
C PRO A 22 -1.17 7.17 -3.10
N GLY A 23 -0.74 7.60 -4.30
CA GLY A 23 -1.44 7.34 -5.55
C GLY A 23 -1.63 5.84 -5.81
N PHE A 24 -0.62 5.03 -5.53
CA PHE A 24 -0.70 3.58 -5.65
C PHE A 24 -1.77 2.97 -4.72
N PHE A 25 -1.83 3.39 -3.45
CA PHE A 25 -2.86 2.94 -2.51
C PHE A 25 -4.25 3.37 -2.96
N MET A 26 -4.40 4.61 -3.41
CA MET A 26 -5.68 5.14 -3.90
C MET A 26 -6.18 4.39 -5.14
N ILE A 27 -5.34 4.19 -6.15
CA ILE A 27 -5.69 3.45 -7.36
C ILE A 27 -6.04 1.99 -7.03
N SER A 28 -5.24 1.35 -6.19
CA SER A 28 -5.46 -0.03 -5.77
C SER A 28 -6.79 -0.21 -5.03
N ALA A 29 -7.12 0.71 -4.12
CA ALA A 29 -8.40 0.73 -3.41
C ALA A 29 -9.57 0.98 -4.36
N TYR A 30 -9.47 1.99 -5.23
CA TYR A 30 -10.50 2.31 -6.20
C TYR A 30 -10.83 1.10 -7.09
N LEU A 31 -9.82 0.46 -7.66
CA LEU A 31 -9.99 -0.73 -8.50
C LEU A 31 -10.54 -1.93 -7.72
N PHE A 32 -10.22 -2.05 -6.43
CA PHE A 32 -10.72 -3.13 -5.60
C PHE A 32 -12.21 -2.92 -5.24
N TYR A 33 -12.57 -1.69 -4.82
CA TYR A 33 -13.92 -1.39 -4.35
C TYR A 33 -14.89 -0.98 -5.48
N ARG A 34 -14.39 -0.70 -6.67
CA ARG A 34 -15.22 -0.53 -7.85
C ARG A 34 -16.06 -1.79 -8.08
N ASN A 35 -17.39 -1.67 -8.02
CA ASN A 35 -18.33 -2.79 -8.12
C ASN A 35 -18.09 -3.89 -7.05
N PHE A 36 -17.77 -3.47 -5.81
CA PHE A 36 -17.53 -4.39 -4.72
C PHE A 36 -18.85 -4.86 -4.10
N GLN A 37 -18.96 -6.19 -3.98
CA GLN A 37 -20.03 -6.86 -3.22
C GLN A 37 -19.39 -7.91 -2.30
N LEU A 38 -19.95 -8.14 -1.13
CA LEU A 38 -19.42 -9.13 -0.18
C LEU A 38 -19.33 -10.54 -0.81
N ASN A 39 -20.27 -10.89 -1.66
CA ASN A 39 -20.27 -12.17 -2.38
C ASN A 39 -19.08 -12.30 -3.36
N SER A 40 -18.52 -11.19 -3.84
CA SER A 40 -17.36 -11.17 -4.73
C SER A 40 -16.02 -11.14 -3.99
N LEU A 41 -16.02 -11.08 -2.66
CA LEU A 41 -14.80 -10.92 -1.85
C LEU A 41 -13.78 -12.01 -2.11
N PHE A 42 -14.19 -13.27 -2.08
CA PHE A 42 -13.29 -14.40 -2.27
C PHE A 42 -12.66 -14.41 -3.69
N SER A 43 -13.45 -14.08 -4.71
CA SER A 43 -12.96 -13.97 -6.08
C SER A 43 -11.92 -12.84 -6.20
N LYS A 44 -12.19 -11.68 -5.56
CA LYS A 44 -11.25 -10.55 -5.53
C LYS A 44 -9.98 -10.90 -4.75
N TRP A 45 -10.08 -11.57 -3.62
CA TRP A 45 -8.91 -12.05 -2.87
C TRP A 45 -8.06 -13.03 -3.68
N ARG A 46 -8.69 -14.00 -4.35
CA ARG A 46 -7.98 -14.95 -5.23
C ARG A 46 -7.24 -14.24 -6.35
N SER A 47 -7.87 -13.23 -6.97
CA SER A 47 -7.22 -12.43 -8.00
C SER A 47 -6.02 -11.66 -7.44
N ARG A 48 -6.18 -10.99 -6.29
CA ARG A 48 -5.11 -10.21 -5.65
C ARG A 48 -3.99 -11.07 -5.08
N SER A 49 -4.28 -12.27 -4.61
CA SER A 49 -3.24 -13.22 -4.19
C SER A 49 -2.28 -13.54 -5.34
N ARG A 50 -2.78 -13.72 -6.54
CA ARG A 50 -1.94 -14.01 -7.71
C ARG A 50 -1.15 -12.79 -8.19
N THR A 51 -1.74 -11.60 -8.12
CA THR A 51 -1.14 -10.39 -8.70
C THR A 51 -0.27 -9.61 -7.72
N ILE A 52 -0.46 -9.78 -6.41
CA ILE A 52 0.25 -9.02 -5.38
C ILE A 52 0.97 -9.94 -4.40
N LEU A 53 0.26 -10.91 -3.77
CA LEU A 53 0.84 -11.74 -2.73
C LEU A 53 1.90 -12.69 -3.32
N LEU A 54 1.64 -13.34 -4.45
CA LEU A 54 2.59 -14.26 -5.06
C LEU A 54 3.89 -13.57 -5.49
N PRO A 55 3.87 -12.44 -6.24
CA PRO A 55 5.09 -11.67 -6.52
C PRO A 55 5.80 -11.18 -5.25
N TYR A 56 5.05 -10.71 -4.24
CA TYR A 56 5.61 -10.30 -2.95
C TYR A 56 6.42 -11.43 -2.29
N LEU A 57 5.84 -12.62 -2.18
CA LEU A 57 6.51 -13.79 -1.59
C LEU A 57 7.71 -14.23 -2.40
N LEU A 58 7.58 -14.29 -3.73
CA LEU A 58 8.64 -14.70 -4.63
C LEU A 58 9.85 -13.77 -4.52
N TRP A 59 9.65 -12.47 -4.65
CA TRP A 59 10.73 -11.50 -4.61
C TRP A 59 11.40 -11.42 -3.24
N ASN A 60 10.65 -11.43 -2.13
CA ASN A 60 11.25 -11.46 -0.80
C ASN A 60 12.06 -12.73 -0.57
N SER A 61 11.60 -13.89 -1.08
CA SER A 61 12.35 -15.14 -1.02
C SER A 61 13.64 -15.08 -1.83
N LEU A 62 13.58 -14.50 -3.04
CA LEU A 62 14.77 -14.31 -3.89
C LEU A 62 15.79 -13.35 -3.24
N TYR A 63 15.33 -12.23 -2.69
CA TYR A 63 16.22 -11.29 -2.00
C TYR A 63 16.87 -11.93 -0.77
N TYR A 64 16.11 -12.65 0.05
CA TYR A 64 16.66 -13.38 1.19
C TYR A 64 17.69 -14.43 0.74
N GLY A 65 17.38 -15.23 -0.28
CA GLY A 65 18.31 -16.23 -0.84
C GLY A 65 19.57 -15.59 -1.41
N ALA A 66 19.44 -14.50 -2.16
CA ALA A 66 20.57 -13.76 -2.72
C ALA A 66 21.46 -13.18 -1.62
N TYR A 67 20.89 -12.56 -0.58
CA TYR A 67 21.64 -12.07 0.57
C TYR A 67 22.34 -13.21 1.33
N ALA A 68 21.65 -14.31 1.55
CA ALA A 68 22.21 -15.47 2.22
C ALA A 68 23.36 -16.09 1.42
N ALA A 69 23.29 -16.14 0.10
CA ALA A 69 24.38 -16.59 -0.77
C ALA A 69 25.54 -15.59 -0.78
N ALA A 70 25.26 -14.30 -0.98
CA ALA A 70 26.25 -13.24 -1.06
C ALA A 70 27.09 -13.11 0.21
N THR A 71 26.47 -13.20 1.39
CA THR A 71 27.18 -13.11 2.68
C THR A 71 28.06 -14.32 3.01
N ARG A 72 27.99 -15.42 2.22
CA ARG A 72 28.88 -16.57 2.34
C ARG A 72 30.16 -16.43 1.51
N ILE A 73 30.21 -15.48 0.60
CA ILE A 73 31.40 -15.18 -0.21
C ILE A 73 32.26 -14.15 0.58
N PRO A 74 33.47 -14.48 1.02
CA PRO A 74 34.26 -13.61 1.91
C PRO A 74 34.47 -12.20 1.37
N ALA A 75 34.75 -12.06 0.08
CA ALA A 75 34.94 -10.77 -0.58
C ALA A 75 33.69 -9.89 -0.53
N ILE A 76 32.51 -10.49 -0.74
CA ILE A 76 31.22 -9.77 -0.74
C ILE A 76 30.79 -9.47 0.70
N CYS A 77 31.02 -10.39 1.62
CA CYS A 77 30.71 -10.22 3.04
C CYS A 77 31.42 -9.00 3.64
N GLN A 78 32.70 -8.80 3.26
CA GLN A 78 33.50 -7.63 3.68
C GLN A 78 32.91 -6.31 3.13
N ILE A 79 32.44 -6.30 1.87
CA ILE A 79 31.82 -5.11 1.24
C ILE A 79 30.47 -4.79 1.89
N ILE A 80 29.66 -5.81 2.17
CA ILE A 80 28.36 -5.63 2.79
C ILE A 80 28.48 -5.22 4.26
N GLY A 81 29.59 -5.57 4.95
CA GLY A 81 29.83 -5.24 6.36
C GLY A 81 28.83 -5.89 7.34
N LYS A 82 28.18 -6.99 6.94
CA LYS A 82 27.20 -7.71 7.76
C LYS A 82 27.63 -9.17 7.93
N PRO A 83 27.31 -9.78 9.10
CA PRO A 83 27.59 -11.20 9.31
C PRO A 83 26.80 -12.08 8.34
N PRO A 84 27.26 -13.33 8.09
CA PRO A 84 26.54 -14.27 7.25
C PRO A 84 25.09 -14.47 7.69
N VAL A 85 24.17 -14.32 6.75
CA VAL A 85 22.73 -14.48 7.02
C VAL A 85 22.40 -15.95 7.29
N PRO A 86 21.80 -16.29 8.44
CA PRO A 86 21.44 -17.67 8.75
C PRO A 86 20.32 -18.16 7.84
N LEU A 87 20.44 -19.39 7.34
CA LEU A 87 19.39 -20.08 6.58
C LEU A 87 18.48 -20.84 7.55
N THR A 88 17.68 -20.09 8.33
CA THR A 88 16.72 -20.67 9.27
C THR A 88 15.31 -20.29 8.87
N ALA A 89 14.34 -21.15 9.20
CA ALA A 89 12.91 -20.85 8.94
C ALA A 89 12.47 -19.58 9.66
N GLY A 90 13.00 -19.29 10.84
CA GLY A 90 12.71 -18.06 11.58
C GLY A 90 13.18 -16.78 10.86
N GLU A 91 14.40 -16.78 10.32
CA GLU A 91 14.93 -15.64 9.56
C GLU A 91 14.20 -15.48 8.21
N PHE A 92 13.86 -16.60 7.56
CA PHE A 92 13.04 -16.56 6.36
C PHE A 92 11.65 -15.95 6.62
N LEU A 93 11.00 -16.34 7.72
CA LEU A 93 9.70 -15.77 8.10
C LEU A 93 9.81 -14.27 8.44
N LYS A 94 10.88 -13.84 9.11
CA LYS A 94 11.17 -12.42 9.34
C LYS A 94 11.39 -11.68 8.01
N ALA A 95 12.10 -12.26 7.06
CA ALA A 95 12.31 -11.68 5.73
C ALA A 95 10.98 -11.42 5.02
N LEU A 96 10.01 -12.35 5.14
CA LEU A 96 8.69 -12.20 4.56
C LEU A 96 7.80 -11.19 5.31
N LEU A 97 7.80 -11.20 6.64
CA LEU A 97 6.89 -10.38 7.45
C LEU A 97 7.41 -8.95 7.67
N HIS A 98 8.74 -8.77 7.70
CA HIS A 98 9.35 -7.47 7.97
C HIS A 98 10.10 -6.89 6.76
N TYR A 99 9.96 -7.50 5.57
CA TYR A 99 10.65 -7.04 4.35
C TYR A 99 12.11 -6.61 4.58
N GLY A 100 12.80 -7.26 5.55
CA GLY A 100 14.11 -6.83 6.07
C GLY A 100 15.24 -6.83 5.05
N TYR A 101 15.13 -7.65 4.00
CA TYR A 101 16.09 -7.72 2.90
C TYR A 101 15.65 -6.93 1.67
N ASN A 102 14.42 -6.48 1.63
CA ASN A 102 13.86 -5.65 0.56
C ASN A 102 12.95 -4.55 1.13
N PRO A 103 13.54 -3.47 1.69
CA PRO A 103 12.79 -2.40 2.34
C PRO A 103 11.77 -1.73 1.42
N VAL A 104 12.01 -1.72 0.11
CA VAL A 104 11.09 -1.10 -0.86
C VAL A 104 9.71 -1.76 -0.84
N PHE A 105 9.60 -3.03 -0.45
CA PHE A 105 8.34 -3.77 -0.46
C PHE A 105 7.42 -3.50 0.74
N TRP A 106 7.77 -2.54 1.59
CA TRP A 106 6.91 -2.13 2.69
C TRP A 106 5.49 -1.75 2.23
N TYR A 107 5.37 -1.05 1.09
CA TYR A 107 4.07 -0.63 0.56
C TYR A 107 3.22 -1.81 0.05
N LEU A 108 3.84 -2.85 -0.54
CA LEU A 108 3.13 -4.06 -0.94
C LEU A 108 2.61 -4.85 0.26
N PHE A 109 3.41 -4.93 1.33
CA PHE A 109 2.98 -5.53 2.59
C PHE A 109 1.77 -4.80 3.18
N GLN A 110 1.83 -3.45 3.23
CA GLN A 110 0.70 -2.63 3.66
C GLN A 110 -0.54 -2.87 2.78
N LEU A 111 -0.38 -2.96 1.47
CA LEU A 111 -1.49 -3.23 0.56
C LEU A 111 -2.12 -4.61 0.81
N ILE A 112 -1.31 -5.64 1.09
CA ILE A 112 -1.82 -6.97 1.45
C ILE A 112 -2.67 -6.89 2.72
N LEU A 113 -2.19 -6.20 3.76
CA LEU A 113 -2.95 -6.00 5.01
C LEU A 113 -4.27 -5.26 4.76
N LEU A 114 -4.27 -4.21 3.95
CA LEU A 114 -5.47 -3.43 3.62
C LEU A 114 -6.48 -4.24 2.81
N ILE A 115 -6.02 -5.11 1.91
CA ILE A 115 -6.89 -6.04 1.16
C ILE A 115 -7.49 -7.11 2.10
N LEU A 116 -6.74 -7.58 3.09
CA LEU A 116 -7.28 -8.50 4.11
C LEU A 116 -8.32 -7.80 5.00
N LEU A 117 -8.10 -6.53 5.33
CA LEU A 117 -9.05 -5.70 6.07
C LEU A 117 -10.27 -5.24 5.23
N ALA A 118 -10.32 -5.57 3.94
CA ALA A 118 -11.37 -5.10 3.04
C ALA A 118 -12.81 -5.31 3.53
N PRO A 119 -13.22 -6.44 4.13
CA PRO A 119 -14.59 -6.61 4.62
C PRO A 119 -14.91 -5.64 5.77
N VAL A 120 -13.95 -5.39 6.66
CA VAL A 120 -14.10 -4.44 7.77
C VAL A 120 -14.24 -3.02 7.24
N LEU A 121 -13.35 -2.62 6.33
CA LEU A 121 -13.40 -1.31 5.68
C LEU A 121 -14.70 -1.12 4.89
N TYR A 122 -15.19 -2.15 4.19
CA TYR A 122 -16.49 -2.09 3.52
C TYR A 122 -17.63 -1.78 4.48
N VAL A 123 -17.69 -2.48 5.62
CA VAL A 123 -18.71 -2.24 6.64
C VAL A 123 -18.63 -0.83 7.20
N LEU A 124 -17.42 -0.32 7.44
CA LEU A 124 -17.21 1.05 7.95
C LEU A 124 -17.58 2.11 6.90
N LEU A 125 -17.20 1.92 5.64
CA LEU A 125 -17.32 2.92 4.58
C LEU A 125 -18.66 2.89 3.83
N LYS A 126 -19.45 1.81 3.93
CA LYS A 126 -20.70 1.65 3.21
C LYS A 126 -21.74 2.76 3.49
N LYS A 127 -21.86 3.22 4.74
CA LYS A 127 -22.75 4.33 5.13
C LYS A 127 -22.02 5.66 5.05
N ASN A 128 -22.66 6.72 4.46
CA ASN A 128 -22.04 8.02 4.25
C ASN A 128 -21.51 8.63 5.55
N VAL A 129 -22.37 8.78 6.56
CA VAL A 129 -22.00 9.43 7.84
C VAL A 129 -20.87 8.64 8.53
N ARG A 130 -21.02 7.31 8.64
CA ARG A 130 -20.02 6.48 9.30
C ARG A 130 -18.68 6.49 8.56
N GLY A 131 -18.70 6.47 7.22
CA GLY A 131 -17.48 6.55 6.42
C GLY A 131 -16.76 7.89 6.58
N LEU A 132 -17.51 9.00 6.59
CA LEU A 132 -16.94 10.33 6.84
C LEU A 132 -16.37 10.44 8.27
N LEU A 133 -17.08 9.96 9.28
CA LEU A 133 -16.58 9.94 10.66
C LEU A 133 -15.31 9.09 10.79
N PHE A 134 -15.25 7.95 10.10
CA PHE A 134 -14.06 7.10 10.10
C PHE A 134 -12.87 7.81 9.43
N LEU A 135 -13.06 8.47 8.29
CA LEU A 135 -12.00 9.25 7.64
C LEU A 135 -11.54 10.42 8.51
N LEU A 136 -12.48 11.14 9.14
CA LEU A 136 -12.14 12.20 10.09
C LEU A 136 -11.35 11.66 11.29
N PHE A 137 -11.74 10.52 11.83
CA PHE A 137 -10.98 9.85 12.90
C PHE A 137 -9.56 9.52 12.47
N LEU A 138 -9.34 9.01 11.25
CA LEU A 138 -8.00 8.74 10.72
C LEU A 138 -7.18 10.03 10.59
N ILE A 139 -7.76 11.12 10.10
CA ILE A 139 -7.10 12.43 10.03
C ILE A 139 -6.66 12.89 11.43
N LEU A 140 -7.53 12.76 12.44
CA LEU A 140 -7.19 13.12 13.81
C LEU A 140 -6.06 12.24 14.39
N CYS A 141 -6.05 10.93 14.08
CA CYS A 141 -4.98 10.04 14.47
C CYS A 141 -3.64 10.44 13.82
N LEU A 142 -3.65 10.77 12.52
CA LEU A 142 -2.47 11.25 11.80
C LEU A 142 -1.96 12.57 12.38
N TRP A 143 -2.85 13.51 12.66
CA TRP A 143 -2.48 14.79 13.28
C TRP A 143 -1.87 14.63 14.68
N LYS A 144 -2.34 13.64 15.46
CA LYS A 144 -1.78 13.32 16.78
C LYS A 144 -0.49 12.47 16.70
N GLY A 145 -0.03 12.11 15.52
CA GLY A 145 1.16 11.26 15.35
C GLY A 145 0.99 9.84 15.86
N VAL A 146 -0.25 9.32 15.90
CA VAL A 146 -0.50 7.93 16.29
C VAL A 146 0.14 7.00 15.26
N SER A 147 0.88 6.00 15.73
CA SER A 147 1.51 4.99 14.86
C SER A 147 1.22 3.58 15.38
N PHE A 148 1.11 2.65 14.44
CA PHE A 148 0.97 1.23 14.74
C PHE A 148 2.17 0.47 14.16
N PRO A 149 2.67 -0.57 14.86
CA PRO A 149 3.88 -1.28 14.43
C PRO A 149 3.71 -2.04 13.10
N TRP A 150 2.48 -2.43 12.76
CA TRP A 150 2.20 -3.27 11.59
C TRP A 150 1.41 -2.57 10.48
N LEU A 151 0.73 -1.48 10.81
CA LEU A 151 -0.18 -0.80 9.90
C LEU A 151 0.18 0.68 9.81
N ASN A 152 0.55 1.12 8.60
CA ASN A 152 0.79 2.52 8.31
C ASN A 152 -0.55 3.25 8.16
N LEU A 153 -0.76 4.29 9.01
CA LEU A 153 -2.00 5.05 9.01
C LEU A 153 -2.20 5.90 7.76
N ASP A 154 -1.11 6.40 7.16
CA ASP A 154 -1.20 7.15 5.89
C ASP A 154 -1.73 6.23 4.78
N ALA A 155 -1.18 5.01 4.69
CA ALA A 155 -1.65 4.01 3.74
C ALA A 155 -3.13 3.65 3.96
N LEU A 156 -3.54 3.46 5.23
CA LEU A 156 -4.92 3.19 5.60
C LEU A 156 -5.83 4.36 5.22
N PHE A 157 -5.41 5.60 5.46
CA PHE A 157 -6.18 6.79 5.12
C PHE A 157 -6.39 6.93 3.60
N TYR A 158 -5.31 6.91 2.81
CA TYR A 158 -5.40 7.03 1.34
C TYR A 158 -6.21 5.90 0.72
N TYR A 159 -6.01 4.68 1.19
CA TYR A 159 -6.77 3.52 0.75
C TYR A 159 -8.25 3.64 1.09
N SER A 160 -8.59 4.03 2.33
CA SER A 160 -9.97 4.17 2.79
C SER A 160 -10.68 5.34 2.12
N ALA A 161 -10.01 6.46 1.88
CA ALA A 161 -10.56 7.59 1.14
C ALA A 161 -10.96 7.19 -0.29
N ALA A 162 -10.07 6.55 -1.01
CA ALA A 162 -10.37 6.08 -2.37
C ALA A 162 -11.45 5.00 -2.39
N ALA A 163 -11.46 4.08 -1.42
CA ALA A 163 -12.53 3.09 -1.25
C ALA A 163 -13.89 3.75 -1.01
N PHE A 164 -13.92 4.80 -0.17
CA PHE A 164 -15.14 5.57 0.10
C PHE A 164 -15.73 6.21 -1.16
N PHE A 165 -14.88 6.80 -2.01
CA PHE A 165 -15.31 7.36 -3.30
C PHE A 165 -15.71 6.26 -4.29
N ALA A 166 -14.96 5.15 -4.36
CA ALA A 166 -15.26 4.04 -5.27
C ALA A 166 -16.63 3.42 -5.00
N LEU A 167 -17.02 3.28 -3.72
CA LEU A 167 -18.32 2.75 -3.31
C LEU A 167 -19.50 3.69 -3.68
N ARG A 168 -19.23 4.97 -3.97
CA ARG A 168 -20.24 6.01 -4.31
C ARG A 168 -20.18 6.46 -5.76
N ARG A 169 -19.39 5.82 -6.58
CA ARG A 169 -19.16 6.20 -7.97
C ARG A 169 -20.46 6.42 -8.75
N GLU A 170 -21.43 5.52 -8.63
CA GLU A 170 -22.70 5.62 -9.34
C GLU A 170 -23.55 6.80 -8.85
N GLN A 171 -23.55 7.07 -7.55
CA GLN A 171 -24.25 8.23 -6.98
C GLN A 171 -23.62 9.54 -7.45
N LEU A 172 -22.29 9.61 -7.50
CA LEU A 172 -21.56 10.77 -7.99
C LEU A 172 -21.76 10.99 -9.50
N GLY A 173 -21.76 9.93 -10.31
CA GLY A 173 -22.04 10.00 -11.74
C GLY A 173 -23.41 10.59 -12.01
N ASN A 174 -24.44 10.04 -11.40
CA ASN A 174 -25.80 10.53 -11.53
C ASN A 174 -26.00 11.98 -11.04
N TYR A 175 -25.21 12.42 -10.04
CA TYR A 175 -25.27 13.79 -9.54
C TYR A 175 -24.60 14.79 -10.50
N LEU A 176 -23.49 14.39 -11.13
CA LEU A 176 -22.79 15.23 -12.12
C LEU A 176 -23.57 15.35 -13.42
N GLU A 177 -24.26 14.29 -13.85
CA GLU A 177 -25.11 14.30 -15.06
C GLU A 177 -26.38 15.18 -14.91
N ARG A 178 -26.88 15.35 -13.68
CA ARG A 178 -28.06 16.19 -13.40
C ARG A 178 -27.75 17.70 -13.37
N ARG A 179 -26.51 18.11 -13.10
CA ARG A 179 -26.13 19.52 -13.00
C ARG A 179 -26.12 20.32 -14.32
N PRO A 180 -25.74 19.80 -15.50
CA PRO A 180 -25.73 20.60 -16.72
C PRO A 180 -27.11 21.01 -17.24
N ALA A 181 -28.20 20.37 -16.77
CA ALA A 181 -29.55 20.70 -17.21
C ALA A 181 -30.19 21.90 -16.48
N GLU A 182 -29.70 22.27 -15.30
CA GLU A 182 -30.27 23.39 -14.50
C GLU A 182 -29.52 24.70 -14.68
N SER A 183 -28.29 24.70 -15.20
CA SER A 183 -27.49 25.92 -15.40
C SER A 183 -27.72 26.63 -16.75
N LEU A 184 -28.63 26.12 -17.59
CA LEU A 184 -29.00 26.65 -18.90
C LEU A 184 -30.46 27.13 -18.96
N LYS A 185 -31.10 27.34 -17.84
CA LYS A 185 -32.35 28.06 -17.70
C LYS A 185 -32.16 29.28 -16.83
#